data_c5114989b97c60229128158713c0f25b
#
_entry.id   c5114989b97c60229128158713c0f25b
#
_cell.length_a   1.000
_cell.length_b   1.000
_cell.length_c   1.000
_cell.angle_alpha   90.00
_cell.angle_beta   90.00
_cell.angle_gamma   90.00
#
_symmetry.space_group_name_H-M   'P 1'
#
loop_
_entity.id
_entity.type
_entity.pdbx_description
1 polymer ?
#
loop_
_entity_poly.entity_id
_entity_poly.type
_entity_poly.pdbx_seq_one_letter_code
_entity_poly.pdbx_strand_id
1 'polypeptide(L)'
;MTIPKLHYIPQGNSPKEQLENIQKACASGTELVQLGLKNVSEKKFLKMAKEAREITSHFQTRLIISEHYKIAKEVRADGVYFEKTDTNPTLARIHLYTWQIIGGGANTLQDCKTLIEEEFDYIGLGPFRSTITEDGLPTVLGLNGYTAITEALKTETPIIGLGGITTEDVTDILEAGISGIAVSEEITRDFNTIKTFNQLLNTSSIDEQRHTF
;
A
#
# COMPACT_ATOMS: atom_id res chain seq x y z
N MET A 1 -12.12 10.09 -0.77
CA MET A 1 -10.70 10.52 -0.72
C MET A 1 -9.93 9.72 -1.76
N THR A 2 -9.08 10.34 -2.60
CA THR A 2 -8.32 9.60 -3.63
C THR A 2 -7.18 8.83 -2.97
N ILE A 3 -7.04 7.55 -3.29
CA ILE A 3 -5.91 6.71 -2.85
C ILE A 3 -4.70 7.01 -3.76
N PRO A 4 -3.50 7.31 -3.21
CA PRO A 4 -2.30 7.47 -4.02
C PRO A 4 -1.98 6.22 -4.83
N LYS A 5 -1.40 6.38 -6.02
CA LYS A 5 -1.07 5.25 -6.89
C LYS A 5 0.24 4.55 -6.49
N LEU A 6 1.16 5.26 -5.82
CA LEU A 6 2.42 4.71 -5.33
C LEU A 6 2.45 4.66 -3.81
N HIS A 7 2.53 3.46 -3.26
CA HIS A 7 2.74 3.21 -1.84
C HIS A 7 4.19 2.72 -1.62
N TYR A 8 4.90 3.32 -0.68
CA TYR A 8 6.19 2.81 -0.24
C TYR A 8 6.06 2.01 1.05
N ILE A 9 6.54 0.77 1.06
CA ILE A 9 6.63 -0.09 2.24
C ILE A 9 8.09 -0.10 2.70
N PRO A 10 8.46 0.63 3.77
CA PRO A 10 9.85 0.79 4.17
C PRO A 10 10.44 -0.53 4.66
N GLN A 11 11.68 -0.79 4.24
CA GLN A 11 12.54 -1.85 4.77
C GLN A 11 13.66 -1.26 5.63
N GLY A 12 14.32 -2.11 6.41
CA GLY A 12 15.48 -1.77 7.22
C GLY A 12 15.69 -2.80 8.32
N ASN A 13 16.95 -3.04 8.68
CA ASN A 13 17.34 -3.99 9.71
C ASN A 13 17.13 -3.44 11.13
N SER A 14 16.78 -2.16 11.24
CA SER A 14 16.50 -1.50 12.51
C SER A 14 15.42 -0.42 12.35
N PRO A 15 14.72 -0.05 13.42
CA PRO A 15 13.78 1.07 13.40
C PRO A 15 14.39 2.38 12.89
N LYS A 16 15.64 2.64 13.26
CA LYS A 16 16.36 3.85 12.82
C LYS A 16 16.56 3.84 11.30
N GLU A 17 17.03 2.73 10.74
CA GLU A 17 17.23 2.59 9.30
C GLU A 17 15.91 2.73 8.52
N GLN A 18 14.81 2.15 9.04
CA GLN A 18 13.52 2.33 8.41
C GLN A 18 13.06 3.79 8.42
N LEU A 19 13.28 4.55 9.51
CA LEU A 19 12.96 5.98 9.56
C LEU A 19 13.82 6.80 8.59
N GLU A 20 15.12 6.49 8.47
CA GLU A 20 16.01 7.11 7.47
C GLU A 20 15.52 6.82 6.03
N ASN A 21 15.06 5.60 5.77
CA ASN A 21 14.50 5.22 4.47
C ASN A 21 13.15 5.91 4.20
N ILE A 22 12.28 6.05 5.21
CA ILE A 22 11.06 6.86 5.09
C ILE A 22 11.40 8.29 4.71
N GLN A 23 12.38 8.91 5.38
CA GLN A 23 12.79 10.29 5.09
C GLN A 23 13.32 10.43 3.65
N LYS A 24 14.16 9.50 3.19
CA LYS A 24 14.66 9.50 1.81
C LYS A 24 13.53 9.34 0.79
N ALA A 25 12.61 8.42 1.02
CA ALA A 25 11.46 8.19 0.13
C ALA A 25 10.55 9.44 0.06
N CYS A 26 10.25 10.07 1.19
CA CYS A 26 9.48 11.30 1.23
C CYS A 26 10.19 12.44 0.46
N ALA A 27 11.49 12.61 0.67
CA ALA A 27 12.30 13.60 -0.04
C ALA A 27 12.38 13.33 -1.56
N SER A 28 12.21 12.06 -1.99
CA SER A 28 12.17 11.66 -3.39
C SER A 28 10.77 11.74 -4.02
N GLY A 29 9.74 12.17 -3.26
CA GLY A 29 8.40 12.44 -3.78
C GLY A 29 7.43 11.26 -3.69
N THR A 30 7.60 10.34 -2.72
CA THR A 30 6.57 9.34 -2.45
C THR A 30 5.33 10.01 -1.84
N GLU A 31 4.14 9.61 -2.27
CA GLU A 31 2.88 10.19 -1.79
C GLU A 31 2.31 9.48 -0.57
N LEU A 32 2.68 8.21 -0.38
CA LEU A 32 2.19 7.40 0.74
C LEU A 32 3.28 6.45 1.25
N VAL A 33 3.41 6.39 2.57
CA VAL A 33 4.24 5.41 3.29
C VAL A 33 3.33 4.48 4.09
N GLN A 34 3.50 3.18 3.95
CA GLN A 34 2.83 2.16 4.76
C GLN A 34 3.82 1.58 5.77
N LEU A 35 3.68 1.96 7.03
CA LEU A 35 4.56 1.54 8.11
C LEU A 35 4.01 0.30 8.84
N GLY A 36 4.76 -0.79 8.78
CA GLY A 36 4.52 -2.00 9.54
C GLY A 36 5.79 -2.46 10.25
N LEU A 37 5.66 -3.02 11.44
CA LEU A 37 6.74 -3.65 12.18
C LEU A 37 6.28 -5.00 12.72
N LYS A 38 7.06 -6.04 12.43
CA LYS A 38 6.84 -7.37 13.02
C LYS A 38 7.70 -7.52 14.29
N ASN A 39 7.21 -8.30 15.24
CA ASN A 39 7.95 -8.70 16.44
C ASN A 39 8.49 -7.56 17.32
N VAL A 40 7.77 -6.43 17.40
CA VAL A 40 8.09 -5.33 18.32
C VAL A 40 6.96 -5.09 19.31
N SER A 41 7.29 -4.55 20.48
CA SER A 41 6.25 -4.17 21.45
C SER A 41 5.47 -2.94 20.95
N GLU A 42 4.19 -2.88 21.31
CA GLU A 42 3.30 -1.75 20.96
C GLU A 42 3.91 -0.39 21.34
N LYS A 43 4.56 -0.30 22.52
CA LYS A 43 5.26 0.92 22.97
C LYS A 43 6.39 1.35 22.03
N LYS A 44 7.17 0.39 21.52
CA LYS A 44 8.25 0.67 20.57
C LYS A 44 7.67 1.09 19.21
N PHE A 45 6.61 0.39 18.78
CA PHE A 45 5.93 0.73 17.53
C PHE A 45 5.30 2.13 17.59
N LEU A 46 4.61 2.46 18.68
CA LEU A 46 4.04 3.80 18.87
C LEU A 46 5.12 4.90 18.80
N LYS A 47 6.27 4.69 19.43
CA LYS A 47 7.38 5.65 19.36
C LYS A 47 7.82 5.86 17.91
N MET A 48 8.06 4.77 17.17
CA MET A 48 8.47 4.84 15.78
C MET A 48 7.39 5.46 14.87
N ALA A 49 6.12 5.14 15.11
CA ALA A 49 5.01 5.72 14.36
C ALA A 49 4.91 7.26 14.57
N LYS A 50 5.20 7.76 15.77
CA LYS A 50 5.29 9.21 16.04
C LYS A 50 6.41 9.87 15.23
N GLU A 51 7.60 9.29 15.24
CA GLU A 51 8.75 9.79 14.47
C GLU A 51 8.46 9.73 12.96
N ALA A 52 7.88 8.62 12.46
CA ALA A 52 7.46 8.50 11.07
C ALA A 52 6.41 9.55 10.69
N ARG A 53 5.45 9.84 11.60
CA ARG A 53 4.44 10.89 11.37
C ARG A 53 5.04 12.29 11.28
N GLU A 54 6.03 12.61 12.09
CA GLU A 54 6.77 13.89 11.99
C GLU A 54 7.44 14.03 10.63
N ILE A 55 8.14 12.98 10.16
CA ILE A 55 8.78 12.96 8.84
C ILE A 55 7.74 13.13 7.73
N THR A 56 6.71 12.29 7.71
CA THR A 56 5.70 12.30 6.63
C THR A 56 4.91 13.60 6.59
N SER A 57 4.64 14.21 7.75
CA SER A 57 3.97 15.52 7.84
C SER A 57 4.81 16.64 7.23
N HIS A 58 6.13 16.63 7.46
CA HIS A 58 7.05 17.62 6.90
C HIS A 58 7.03 17.62 5.36
N PHE A 59 6.93 16.43 4.75
CA PHE A 59 6.91 16.27 3.29
C PHE A 59 5.49 16.20 2.69
N GLN A 60 4.43 16.36 3.51
CA GLN A 60 3.03 16.20 3.10
C GLN A 60 2.72 14.81 2.52
N THR A 61 3.49 13.80 2.91
CA THR A 61 3.30 12.40 2.57
C THR A 61 2.27 11.77 3.50
N ARG A 62 1.39 10.92 2.98
CA ARG A 62 0.42 10.15 3.78
C ARG A 62 1.12 9.03 4.53
N LEU A 63 0.64 8.76 5.74
CA LEU A 63 1.11 7.67 6.58
C LEU A 63 -0.03 6.67 6.83
N ILE A 64 0.19 5.42 6.46
CA ILE A 64 -0.68 4.29 6.80
C ILE A 64 0.06 3.41 7.82
N ILE A 65 -0.64 2.98 8.86
CA ILE A 65 -0.11 2.06 9.88
C ILE A 65 -0.65 0.66 9.64
N SER A 66 0.23 -0.34 9.51
CA SER A 66 -0.23 -1.73 9.38
C SER A 66 -0.70 -2.29 10.73
N GLU A 67 -1.83 -3.00 10.75
CA GLU A 67 -2.44 -3.77 11.85
C GLU A 67 -2.91 -2.96 13.08
N HIS A 68 -2.26 -1.88 13.43
CA HIS A 68 -2.45 -1.19 14.70
C HIS A 68 -3.33 0.08 14.58
N TYR A 69 -4.65 -0.09 14.40
CA TYR A 69 -5.58 1.03 14.23
C TYR A 69 -5.60 2.01 15.42
N LYS A 70 -5.34 1.55 16.66
CA LYS A 70 -5.23 2.42 17.84
C LYS A 70 -4.02 3.35 17.73
N ILE A 71 -2.88 2.82 17.27
CA ILE A 71 -1.68 3.61 16.98
C ILE A 71 -1.95 4.57 15.82
N ALA A 72 -2.59 4.11 14.74
CA ALA A 72 -2.98 4.96 13.62
C ALA A 72 -3.80 6.19 14.08
N LYS A 73 -4.76 5.97 14.99
CA LYS A 73 -5.54 7.05 15.59
C LYS A 73 -4.66 7.99 16.43
N GLU A 74 -3.84 7.44 17.33
CA GLU A 74 -3.03 8.22 18.28
C GLU A 74 -2.04 9.14 17.55
N VAL A 75 -1.35 8.63 16.51
CA VAL A 75 -0.41 9.45 15.73
C VAL A 75 -1.08 10.27 14.62
N ARG A 76 -2.40 10.20 14.49
CA ARG A 76 -3.16 10.84 13.41
C ARG A 76 -2.61 10.45 12.04
N ALA A 77 -2.32 9.16 11.84
CA ALA A 77 -2.00 8.63 10.53
C ALA A 77 -3.18 8.77 9.57
N ASP A 78 -2.93 8.75 8.28
CA ASP A 78 -3.97 8.89 7.26
C ASP A 78 -4.87 7.66 7.16
N GLY A 79 -4.45 6.53 7.73
CA GLY A 79 -5.27 5.34 7.81
C GLY A 79 -4.55 4.14 8.41
N VAL A 80 -5.18 2.98 8.24
CA VAL A 80 -4.69 1.66 8.66
C VAL A 80 -4.76 0.67 7.50
N TYR A 81 -3.86 -0.31 7.49
CA TYR A 81 -3.88 -1.42 6.55
C TYR A 81 -3.86 -2.74 7.31
N PHE A 82 -4.74 -3.66 6.97
CA PHE A 82 -4.80 -5.00 7.52
C PHE A 82 -4.31 -6.03 6.51
N GLU A 83 -3.32 -6.85 6.90
CA GLU A 83 -2.72 -7.85 5.99
C GLU A 83 -3.65 -9.06 5.76
N LYS A 84 -4.64 -9.26 6.63
CA LYS A 84 -5.56 -10.39 6.59
C LYS A 84 -7.01 -9.98 6.51
N THR A 85 -7.80 -10.78 5.80
CA THR A 85 -9.25 -10.58 5.62
C THR A 85 -10.10 -10.92 6.86
N ASP A 86 -9.53 -11.58 7.88
CA ASP A 86 -10.24 -11.94 9.12
C ASP A 86 -10.38 -10.78 10.12
N THR A 87 -9.81 -9.63 9.81
CA THR A 87 -9.91 -8.43 10.63
C THR A 87 -11.23 -7.72 10.38
N ASN A 88 -12.01 -7.51 11.43
CA ASN A 88 -13.28 -6.78 11.33
C ASN A 88 -13.05 -5.25 11.17
N PRO A 89 -13.26 -4.67 9.98
CA PRO A 89 -13.03 -3.24 9.75
C PRO A 89 -14.03 -2.35 10.51
N THR A 90 -15.23 -2.86 10.83
CA THR A 90 -16.24 -2.13 11.60
C THR A 90 -15.70 -1.74 12.98
N LEU A 91 -14.96 -2.63 13.63
CA LEU A 91 -14.33 -2.31 14.91
C LEU A 91 -13.28 -1.20 14.77
N ALA A 92 -12.50 -1.22 13.70
CA ALA A 92 -11.54 -0.16 13.42
C ALA A 92 -12.25 1.16 13.11
N ARG A 93 -13.31 1.16 12.29
CA ARG A 93 -14.11 2.35 11.94
C ARG A 93 -14.67 3.08 13.17
N ILE A 94 -15.17 2.36 14.16
CA ILE A 94 -15.69 2.96 15.42
C ILE A 94 -14.59 3.73 16.16
N HIS A 95 -13.34 3.30 16.06
CA HIS A 95 -12.22 3.92 16.76
C HIS A 95 -11.51 5.00 15.95
N LEU A 96 -11.44 4.87 14.62
CA LEU A 96 -10.76 5.80 13.74
C LEU A 96 -11.51 7.13 13.58
N TYR A 97 -10.81 8.15 13.11
CA TYR A 97 -11.47 9.37 12.63
C TYR A 97 -12.13 9.09 11.28
N THR A 98 -13.22 9.79 10.97
CA THR A 98 -14.01 9.58 9.74
C THR A 98 -13.23 9.83 8.44
N TRP A 99 -12.13 10.54 8.51
CA TRP A 99 -11.25 10.81 7.36
C TRP A 99 -10.12 9.78 7.19
N GLN A 100 -9.92 8.90 8.18
CA GLN A 100 -8.90 7.85 8.09
C GLN A 100 -9.40 6.70 7.22
N ILE A 101 -8.57 6.27 6.27
CA ILE A 101 -8.87 5.18 5.33
C ILE A 101 -8.48 3.82 5.91
N ILE A 102 -9.16 2.78 5.44
CA ILE A 102 -8.86 1.39 5.79
C ILE A 102 -8.55 0.62 4.51
N GLY A 103 -7.32 0.10 4.41
CA GLY A 103 -6.93 -0.84 3.36
C GLY A 103 -6.90 -2.28 3.87
N GLY A 104 -7.12 -3.23 2.97
CA GLY A 104 -7.08 -4.66 3.29
C GLY A 104 -6.29 -5.48 2.29
N GLY A 105 -5.56 -6.51 2.77
CA GLY A 105 -4.79 -7.44 1.97
C GLY A 105 -5.64 -8.57 1.41
N ALA A 106 -5.43 -8.91 0.14
CA ALA A 106 -6.08 -10.00 -0.58
C ALA A 106 -5.09 -10.81 -1.40
N ASN A 107 -5.33 -12.11 -1.53
CA ASN A 107 -4.58 -13.00 -2.41
C ASN A 107 -5.49 -13.75 -3.39
N THR A 108 -6.79 -13.75 -3.16
CA THR A 108 -7.79 -14.44 -3.99
C THR A 108 -8.93 -13.51 -4.39
N LEU A 109 -9.67 -13.92 -5.43
CA LEU A 109 -10.92 -13.24 -5.80
C LEU A 109 -11.93 -13.19 -4.64
N GLN A 110 -11.98 -14.25 -3.81
CA GLN A 110 -12.89 -14.30 -2.68
C GLN A 110 -12.49 -13.30 -1.61
N ASP A 111 -11.19 -13.15 -1.30
CA ASP A 111 -10.70 -12.13 -0.36
C ASP A 111 -11.10 -10.73 -0.83
N CYS A 112 -10.90 -10.44 -2.13
CA CYS A 112 -11.30 -9.15 -2.68
C CYS A 112 -12.80 -8.88 -2.51
N LYS A 113 -13.66 -9.87 -2.78
CA LYS A 113 -15.12 -9.73 -2.59
C LYS A 113 -15.46 -9.45 -1.12
N THR A 114 -14.84 -10.18 -0.20
CA THR A 114 -15.04 -9.96 1.24
C THR A 114 -14.67 -8.53 1.64
N LEU A 115 -13.50 -8.02 1.19
CA LEU A 115 -13.06 -6.66 1.50
C LEU A 115 -13.99 -5.60 0.91
N ILE A 116 -14.57 -5.83 -0.27
CA ILE A 116 -15.55 -4.93 -0.89
C ILE A 116 -16.86 -4.93 -0.08
N GLU A 117 -17.36 -6.11 0.28
CA GLU A 117 -18.58 -6.26 1.09
C GLU A 117 -18.44 -5.62 2.48
N GLU A 118 -17.25 -5.63 3.05
CA GLU A 118 -16.91 -5.01 4.33
C GLU A 118 -16.51 -3.52 4.21
N GLU A 119 -16.66 -2.91 3.04
CA GLU A 119 -16.46 -1.48 2.77
C GLU A 119 -15.03 -0.99 3.08
N PHE A 120 -14.01 -1.76 2.71
CA PHE A 120 -12.63 -1.27 2.70
C PHE A 120 -12.45 -0.18 1.64
N ASP A 121 -11.63 0.82 1.94
CA ASP A 121 -11.40 1.95 1.03
C ASP A 121 -10.48 1.59 -0.14
N TYR A 122 -9.61 0.58 0.02
CA TYR A 122 -8.79 0.02 -1.03
C TYR A 122 -8.33 -1.41 -0.69
N ILE A 123 -7.95 -2.15 -1.73
CA ILE A 123 -7.47 -3.53 -1.65
C ILE A 123 -6.00 -3.58 -2.04
N GLY A 124 -5.16 -4.20 -1.22
CA GLY A 124 -3.80 -4.58 -1.56
C GLY A 124 -3.80 -6.01 -2.11
N LEU A 125 -3.60 -6.20 -3.41
CA LEU A 125 -3.67 -7.50 -4.07
C LEU A 125 -2.27 -8.04 -4.37
N GLY A 126 -1.96 -9.26 -3.91
CA GLY A 126 -0.65 -9.87 -4.17
C GLY A 126 -0.43 -11.21 -3.49
N PRO A 127 0.80 -11.76 -3.60
CA PRO A 127 1.97 -11.13 -4.24
C PRO A 127 1.98 -11.28 -5.77
N PHE A 128 2.52 -10.27 -6.45
CA PHE A 128 2.75 -10.31 -7.89
C PHE A 128 3.85 -11.32 -8.26
N ARG A 129 4.97 -11.32 -7.51
CA ARG A 129 6.06 -12.31 -7.58
C ARG A 129 6.34 -12.91 -6.21
N SER A 130 7.01 -14.07 -6.22
CA SER A 130 7.54 -14.65 -4.97
C SER A 130 8.52 -13.68 -4.31
N THR A 131 8.25 -13.34 -3.08
CA THR A 131 9.16 -12.56 -2.23
C THR A 131 9.70 -13.47 -1.13
N ILE A 132 11.00 -13.45 -0.87
CA ILE A 132 11.71 -14.40 0.03
C ILE A 132 11.36 -14.12 1.50
N THR A 133 10.12 -13.94 1.86
CA THR A 133 9.85 -13.42 3.20
C THR A 133 9.19 -14.35 4.19
N GLU A 134 8.57 -15.49 3.83
CA GLU A 134 7.99 -16.38 4.86
C GLU A 134 7.66 -17.81 4.39
N ASP A 135 7.75 -18.79 5.30
CA ASP A 135 7.18 -20.13 5.16
C ASP A 135 5.64 -20.05 5.11
N GLY A 136 5.03 -20.71 4.14
CA GLY A 136 3.58 -20.65 3.92
C GLY A 136 3.17 -19.56 2.93
N LEU A 137 3.97 -19.34 1.91
CA LEU A 137 3.78 -18.30 0.90
C LEU A 137 2.39 -18.37 0.23
N PRO A 138 1.68 -17.24 0.15
CA PRO A 138 0.47 -17.14 -0.65
C PRO A 138 0.79 -17.42 -2.13
N THR A 139 -0.21 -17.87 -2.87
CA THR A 139 -0.09 -18.13 -4.30
C THR A 139 0.35 -16.87 -5.04
N VAL A 140 1.43 -16.97 -5.80
CA VAL A 140 1.88 -15.90 -6.69
C VAL A 140 0.83 -15.68 -7.79
N LEU A 141 0.35 -14.46 -7.94
CA LEU A 141 -0.70 -14.12 -8.89
C LEU A 141 -0.17 -13.82 -10.29
N GLY A 142 0.93 -13.09 -10.38
CA GLY A 142 1.45 -12.59 -11.65
C GLY A 142 0.44 -11.75 -12.42
N LEU A 143 0.75 -11.44 -13.66
CA LEU A 143 -0.12 -10.63 -14.51
C LEU A 143 -1.45 -11.33 -14.80
N ASN A 144 -1.42 -12.63 -15.10
CA ASN A 144 -2.64 -13.40 -15.37
C ASN A 144 -3.61 -13.45 -14.19
N GLY A 145 -3.08 -13.57 -12.96
CA GLY A 145 -3.90 -13.54 -11.76
C GLY A 145 -4.53 -12.16 -11.53
N TYR A 146 -3.79 -11.09 -11.78
CA TYR A 146 -4.32 -9.73 -11.70
C TYR A 146 -5.46 -9.53 -12.71
N THR A 147 -5.23 -9.81 -13.98
CA THR A 147 -6.24 -9.68 -15.03
C THR A 147 -7.50 -10.49 -14.70
N ALA A 148 -7.36 -11.77 -14.33
CA ALA A 148 -8.49 -12.61 -14.00
C ALA A 148 -9.33 -12.07 -12.82
N ILE A 149 -8.68 -11.53 -11.79
CA ILE A 149 -9.37 -11.00 -10.62
C ILE A 149 -10.05 -9.67 -10.93
N THR A 150 -9.38 -8.73 -11.59
CA THR A 150 -9.93 -7.40 -11.92
C THR A 150 -11.12 -7.50 -12.87
N GLU A 151 -11.03 -8.34 -13.91
CA GLU A 151 -12.14 -8.61 -14.85
C GLU A 151 -13.37 -9.22 -14.16
N ALA A 152 -13.14 -10.08 -13.17
CA ALA A 152 -14.23 -10.72 -12.43
C ALA A 152 -14.88 -9.80 -11.40
N LEU A 153 -14.11 -8.85 -10.82
CA LEU A 153 -14.61 -7.95 -9.77
C LEU A 153 -15.43 -6.78 -10.33
N LYS A 154 -14.95 -6.11 -11.38
CA LYS A 154 -15.57 -4.89 -11.97
C LYS A 154 -15.97 -3.88 -10.89
N THR A 155 -15.03 -3.55 -10.00
CA THR A 155 -15.26 -2.69 -8.84
C THR A 155 -14.67 -1.30 -9.01
N GLU A 156 -15.30 -0.31 -8.37
CA GLU A 156 -14.73 1.05 -8.23
C GLU A 156 -13.73 1.15 -7.06
N THR A 157 -13.67 0.13 -6.19
CA THR A 157 -12.71 0.09 -5.08
C THR A 157 -11.30 -0.03 -5.64
N PRO A 158 -10.38 0.92 -5.35
CA PRO A 158 -9.02 0.88 -5.87
C PRO A 158 -8.28 -0.40 -5.46
N ILE A 159 -7.62 -1.03 -6.43
CA ILE A 159 -6.79 -2.22 -6.20
C ILE A 159 -5.32 -1.83 -6.37
N ILE A 160 -4.54 -2.02 -5.33
CA ILE A 160 -3.11 -1.73 -5.27
C ILE A 160 -2.33 -3.04 -5.37
N GLY A 161 -1.59 -3.23 -6.46
CA GLY A 161 -0.75 -4.41 -6.65
C GLY A 161 0.46 -4.40 -5.72
N LEU A 162 0.83 -5.54 -5.16
CA LEU A 162 1.97 -5.66 -4.24
C LEU A 162 2.75 -6.97 -4.42
N GLY A 163 4.02 -6.96 -4.00
CA GLY A 163 4.89 -8.13 -3.98
C GLY A 163 5.83 -8.25 -5.18
N GLY A 164 7.07 -7.80 -5.03
CA GLY A 164 8.14 -7.97 -6.03
C GLY A 164 7.97 -7.17 -7.33
N ILE A 165 7.26 -6.05 -7.27
CA ILE A 165 7.00 -5.18 -8.42
C ILE A 165 8.20 -4.28 -8.69
N THR A 166 8.61 -4.17 -9.96
CA THR A 166 9.66 -3.29 -10.47
C THR A 166 9.10 -2.25 -11.44
N THR A 167 9.92 -1.31 -11.87
CA THR A 167 9.52 -0.29 -12.86
C THR A 167 9.12 -0.89 -14.21
N GLU A 168 9.65 -2.05 -14.57
CA GLU A 168 9.36 -2.74 -15.82
C GLU A 168 7.93 -3.32 -15.87
N ASP A 169 7.32 -3.55 -14.70
CA ASP A 169 6.01 -4.20 -14.59
C ASP A 169 4.84 -3.23 -14.64
N VAL A 170 5.10 -1.93 -14.39
CA VAL A 170 4.04 -0.96 -14.07
C VAL A 170 3.00 -0.84 -15.17
N THR A 171 3.43 -0.75 -16.42
CA THR A 171 2.52 -0.59 -17.56
C THR A 171 1.57 -1.78 -17.68
N ASP A 172 2.12 -3.00 -17.68
CA ASP A 172 1.33 -4.23 -17.81
C ASP A 172 0.37 -4.42 -16.63
N ILE A 173 0.83 -4.05 -15.42
CA ILE A 173 0.00 -4.12 -14.20
C ILE A 173 -1.19 -3.14 -14.28
N LEU A 174 -0.99 -1.93 -14.79
CA LEU A 174 -2.07 -0.97 -14.99
C LEU A 174 -3.04 -1.43 -16.09
N GLU A 175 -2.53 -2.00 -17.19
CA GLU A 175 -3.35 -2.60 -18.24
C GLU A 175 -4.19 -3.78 -17.74
N ALA A 176 -3.70 -4.52 -16.74
CA ALA A 176 -4.46 -5.57 -16.06
C ALA A 176 -5.56 -5.03 -15.11
N GLY A 177 -5.81 -3.72 -15.08
CA GLY A 177 -6.88 -3.09 -14.28
C GLY A 177 -6.51 -2.78 -12.82
N ILE A 178 -5.22 -2.83 -12.48
CA ILE A 178 -4.72 -2.44 -11.14
C ILE A 178 -4.61 -0.91 -11.09
N SER A 179 -5.06 -0.31 -10.00
CA SER A 179 -5.17 1.16 -9.83
C SER A 179 -3.85 1.84 -9.41
N GLY A 180 -2.93 1.08 -8.81
CA GLY A 180 -1.66 1.56 -8.29
C GLY A 180 -0.83 0.40 -7.72
N ILE A 181 0.34 0.71 -7.16
CA ILE A 181 1.29 -0.30 -6.69
C ILE A 181 1.86 0.02 -5.31
N ALA A 182 2.19 -1.02 -4.55
CA ALA A 182 2.95 -0.92 -3.30
C ALA A 182 4.33 -1.58 -3.49
N VAL A 183 5.38 -0.78 -3.32
CA VAL A 183 6.76 -1.15 -3.60
C VAL A 183 7.62 -1.03 -2.35
N SER A 184 8.50 -1.98 -2.15
CA SER A 184 9.37 -2.05 -0.98
C SER A 184 10.85 -2.07 -1.39
N GLU A 185 11.37 -3.23 -1.78
CA GLU A 185 12.80 -3.45 -2.03
C GLU A 185 13.37 -2.57 -3.15
N GLU A 186 12.65 -2.44 -4.26
CA GLU A 186 13.10 -1.68 -5.43
C GLU A 186 13.36 -0.21 -5.08
N ILE A 187 12.44 0.41 -4.32
CA ILE A 187 12.60 1.78 -3.83
C ILE A 187 13.69 1.86 -2.76
N THR A 188 13.74 0.90 -1.82
CA THR A 188 14.74 0.92 -0.75
C THR A 188 16.16 0.81 -1.31
N ARG A 189 16.34 0.06 -2.39
CA ARG A 189 17.62 -0.09 -3.10
C ARG A 189 18.06 1.18 -3.82
N ASP A 190 17.11 1.88 -4.47
CA ASP A 190 17.37 3.17 -5.14
C ASP A 190 16.12 4.09 -5.07
N PHE A 191 16.18 5.11 -4.22
CA PHE A 191 15.10 6.08 -4.06
C PHE A 191 14.82 6.94 -5.29
N ASN A 192 15.73 7.00 -6.28
CA ASN A 192 15.48 7.70 -7.54
C ASN A 192 14.41 7.01 -8.39
N THR A 193 14.18 5.71 -8.19
CA THR A 193 13.13 4.95 -8.87
C THR A 193 11.72 5.48 -8.58
N ILE A 194 11.51 6.19 -7.47
CA ILE A 194 10.22 6.84 -7.12
C ILE A 194 9.77 7.79 -8.24
N LYS A 195 10.70 8.55 -8.80
CA LYS A 195 10.38 9.45 -9.92
C LYS A 195 9.91 8.67 -11.15
N THR A 196 10.56 7.56 -11.46
CA THR A 196 10.20 6.68 -12.58
C THR A 196 8.82 6.05 -12.35
N PHE A 197 8.58 5.51 -11.15
CA PHE A 197 7.26 4.97 -10.78
C PHE A 197 6.16 6.03 -10.94
N ASN A 198 6.36 7.22 -10.40
CA ASN A 198 5.38 8.32 -10.51
C ASN A 198 5.12 8.70 -11.97
N GLN A 199 6.13 8.72 -12.83
CA GLN A 199 5.96 8.99 -14.26
C GLN A 199 5.11 7.91 -14.93
N LEU A 200 5.45 6.63 -14.74
CA LEU A 200 4.71 5.51 -15.32
C LEU A 200 3.25 5.45 -14.86
N LEU A 201 3.01 5.62 -13.55
CA LEU A 201 1.67 5.61 -12.95
C LEU A 201 0.78 6.78 -13.42
N ASN A 202 1.37 7.90 -13.85
CA ASN A 202 0.62 9.06 -14.30
C ASN A 202 0.43 9.11 -15.84
N THR A 203 1.27 8.42 -16.61
CA THR A 203 1.16 8.41 -18.09
C THR A 203 -0.15 7.77 -18.55
N SER A 204 -0.57 6.67 -17.92
CA SER A 204 -1.82 5.97 -18.22
C SER A 204 -3.08 6.82 -17.96
N SER A 205 -3.01 7.80 -17.06
CA SER A 205 -4.14 8.73 -16.78
C SER A 205 -4.36 9.76 -17.88
N ILE A 206 -3.37 10.00 -18.74
CA ILE A 206 -3.47 10.97 -19.84
C ILE A 206 -4.12 10.33 -21.08
N ASP A 207 -3.93 9.03 -21.28
CA ASP A 207 -4.51 8.31 -22.41
C ASP A 207 -6.02 8.05 -22.22
N GLU A 208 -6.49 7.80 -21.00
CA GLU A 208 -7.93 7.71 -20.70
C GLU A 208 -8.69 9.00 -21.01
N GLN A 209 -8.07 10.17 -20.80
CA GLN A 209 -8.70 11.46 -21.12
C GLN A 209 -8.74 11.77 -22.62
N ARG A 210 -7.93 11.12 -23.46
CA ARG A 210 -7.90 11.32 -24.92
C ARG A 210 -8.95 10.49 -25.67
N HIS A 211 -9.49 9.45 -25.06
CA HIS A 211 -10.50 8.57 -25.67
C HIS A 211 -11.94 8.96 -25.35
N THR A 212 -12.17 10.08 -24.66
CA THR A 212 -13.51 10.55 -24.26
C THR A 212 -14.01 11.75 -25.09
N PHE A 213 -13.48 11.93 -26.31
CA PHE A 213 -13.97 12.93 -27.26
C PHE A 213 -14.38 12.29 -28.57
#